data_20b99fa8be69376e523b6c0441ceb19e
#
_entry.id   20b99fa8be69376e523b6c0441ceb19e
#
_cell.length_a   1.000
_cell.length_b   1.000
_cell.length_c   1.000
_cell.angle_alpha   90.00
_cell.angle_beta   90.00
_cell.angle_gamma   90.00
#
_symmetry.space_group_name_H-M   'P 1'
#
loop_
_entity.id
_entity.type
_entity.pdbx_description
1 polymer ?
#
loop_
_entity_poly.entity_id
_entity_poly.type
_entity_poly.pdbx_seq_one_letter_code
_entity_poly.pdbx_strand_id
1 'polypeptide(L)'
;SNVLISEIIIEGWEDHPEGRNLELVAYDSMSIKPGSVVNNQILKQDINNIYASGLFSGVKFKAEDGNLGVKLIVTITPNPILKKVIIDQENVIIPQEFVDKTFSEYYGTTLNLNIFQKRLSVIKEWYKERGYSLARINGPERILDNGEVQLQIEEGLVSQIKIRFIDANEELRKRGKTKEWVIKREMKTIPGEVFNRVTLESDIKRLYSTSLFNDVKVSLSPDPISSEKVIITLDISEQRTGSLNGGLGFSNASGIFAQLGFKESNTFGRAWSSSLDVNFGEYLTTYNFSIFDPWIKGDKYRTAFRTNIFLSRNYPREFSSDGNGKLYAVDDLNSTSADTFSSVVLETFGGGFTFLRPLNGGDPFKKTPWKVSTGMNFKEVKLIDS
;
A
#
# COMPACT_ATOMS: atom_id res chain seq x y z
N SER A 1 0.43 31.99 -54.54
CA SER A 1 -0.20 31.86 -55.87
C SER A 1 -1.15 30.68 -55.87
N ASN A 2 -2.33 30.89 -56.45
CA ASN A 2 -3.32 29.82 -56.61
C ASN A 2 -2.95 29.03 -57.87
N VAL A 3 -2.99 27.71 -57.79
CA VAL A 3 -2.61 26.78 -58.83
C VAL A 3 -3.74 25.83 -59.15
N LEU A 4 -4.07 25.62 -60.45
CA LEU A 4 -5.08 24.65 -60.89
C LEU A 4 -4.45 23.27 -60.98
N ILE A 5 -5.02 22.29 -60.26
CA ILE A 5 -4.61 20.87 -60.29
C ILE A 5 -5.34 20.16 -61.41
N SER A 6 -4.58 19.66 -62.42
CA SER A 6 -5.12 18.90 -63.53
C SER A 6 -5.20 17.39 -63.26
N GLU A 7 -4.25 16.86 -62.53
CA GLU A 7 -4.11 15.43 -62.30
C GLU A 7 -3.53 15.19 -60.89
N ILE A 8 -3.92 14.10 -60.25
CA ILE A 8 -3.36 13.64 -58.98
C ILE A 8 -2.83 12.23 -59.18
N ILE A 9 -1.57 12.01 -58.80
CA ILE A 9 -0.93 10.70 -58.79
C ILE A 9 -0.48 10.40 -57.36
N ILE A 10 -0.86 9.24 -56.86
CA ILE A 10 -0.43 8.73 -55.55
C ILE A 10 0.55 7.60 -55.80
N GLU A 11 1.73 7.70 -55.19
CA GLU A 11 2.82 6.74 -55.35
C GLU A 11 3.41 6.37 -53.96
N GLY A 12 4.17 5.28 -53.89
CA GLY A 12 4.81 4.80 -52.68
C GLY A 12 4.01 3.72 -51.92
N TRP A 13 2.93 3.24 -52.55
CA TRP A 13 2.08 2.15 -52.00
C TRP A 13 2.33 0.79 -52.69
N GLU A 14 3.07 0.76 -53.78
CA GLU A 14 3.16 -0.37 -54.70
C GLU A 14 3.73 -1.62 -54.09
N ASP A 15 4.70 -1.49 -53.21
CA ASP A 15 5.35 -2.61 -52.52
C ASP A 15 4.63 -3.08 -51.21
N HIS A 16 3.54 -2.36 -50.86
CA HIS A 16 2.83 -2.70 -49.64
C HIS A 16 1.71 -3.73 -49.88
N PRO A 17 1.53 -4.79 -49.06
CA PRO A 17 0.50 -5.81 -49.29
C PRO A 17 -0.93 -5.27 -49.40
N GLU A 18 -1.26 -4.19 -48.71
CA GLU A 18 -2.55 -3.50 -48.76
C GLU A 18 -2.51 -2.21 -49.59
N GLY A 19 -1.52 -2.06 -50.47
CA GLY A 19 -1.21 -0.80 -51.16
C GLY A 19 -2.39 -0.17 -51.86
N ARG A 20 -3.18 -0.96 -52.59
CA ARG A 20 -4.37 -0.45 -53.32
C ARG A 20 -5.39 0.19 -52.38
N ASN A 21 -5.60 -0.39 -51.19
CA ASN A 21 -6.51 0.17 -50.23
C ASN A 21 -5.92 1.47 -49.61
N LEU A 22 -4.61 1.51 -49.40
CA LEU A 22 -3.91 2.66 -48.84
C LEU A 22 -3.89 3.84 -49.85
N GLU A 23 -3.74 3.56 -51.11
CA GLU A 23 -3.91 4.56 -52.19
C GLU A 23 -5.30 5.22 -52.11
N LEU A 24 -6.36 4.41 -52.03
CA LEU A 24 -7.73 4.91 -51.92
C LEU A 24 -7.94 5.73 -50.62
N VAL A 25 -7.43 5.28 -49.49
CA VAL A 25 -7.53 6.01 -48.22
C VAL A 25 -6.83 7.37 -48.31
N ALA A 26 -5.65 7.43 -48.91
CA ALA A 26 -4.93 8.68 -49.11
C ALA A 26 -5.71 9.64 -50.01
N TYR A 27 -6.22 9.12 -51.12
CA TYR A 27 -7.02 9.93 -52.07
C TYR A 27 -8.32 10.45 -51.42
N ASP A 28 -9.05 9.60 -50.71
CA ASP A 28 -10.32 9.95 -50.06
C ASP A 28 -10.13 10.94 -48.89
N SER A 29 -8.98 10.93 -48.26
CA SER A 29 -8.64 11.84 -47.16
C SER A 29 -8.34 13.27 -47.66
N MET A 30 -8.06 13.44 -48.94
CA MET A 30 -7.75 14.74 -49.53
C MET A 30 -9.02 15.51 -49.93
N SER A 31 -9.03 16.81 -49.67
CA SER A 31 -10.03 17.74 -50.21
C SER A 31 -9.74 18.13 -51.67
N ILE A 32 -8.47 18.10 -52.05
CA ILE A 32 -8.00 18.42 -53.41
C ILE A 32 -8.42 17.31 -54.36
N LYS A 33 -9.06 17.70 -55.44
CA LYS A 33 -9.47 16.80 -56.54
C LYS A 33 -9.02 17.43 -57.87
N PRO A 34 -8.94 16.67 -58.99
CA PRO A 34 -8.72 17.23 -60.27
C PRO A 34 -9.73 18.35 -60.59
N GLY A 35 -9.24 19.52 -61.04
CA GLY A 35 -10.04 20.73 -61.22
C GLY A 35 -10.05 21.69 -60.03
N SER A 36 -9.47 21.33 -58.91
CA SER A 36 -9.35 22.20 -57.71
C SER A 36 -8.29 23.29 -57.95
N VAL A 37 -8.58 24.51 -57.43
CA VAL A 37 -7.61 25.59 -57.34
C VAL A 37 -7.05 25.58 -55.93
N VAL A 38 -5.75 25.40 -55.77
CA VAL A 38 -5.11 25.18 -54.49
C VAL A 38 -4.07 26.25 -54.16
N ASN A 39 -3.89 26.47 -52.87
CA ASN A 39 -2.83 27.27 -52.28
C ASN A 39 -2.04 26.44 -51.23
N ASN A 40 -0.95 27.00 -50.71
CA ASN A 40 -0.11 26.33 -49.74
C ASN A 40 -0.85 25.92 -48.45
N GLN A 41 -1.91 26.62 -48.06
CA GLN A 41 -2.68 26.30 -46.87
C GLN A 41 -3.51 25.04 -47.10
N ILE A 42 -4.17 24.91 -48.26
CA ILE A 42 -4.97 23.72 -48.61
C ILE A 42 -4.06 22.49 -48.73
N LEU A 43 -2.87 22.65 -49.35
CA LEU A 43 -1.88 21.58 -49.45
C LEU A 43 -1.45 21.06 -48.04
N LYS A 44 -1.16 21.96 -47.10
CA LYS A 44 -0.81 21.58 -45.75
C LYS A 44 -1.96 20.89 -45.01
N GLN A 45 -3.19 21.36 -45.25
CA GLN A 45 -4.38 20.75 -44.65
C GLN A 45 -4.58 19.32 -45.15
N ASP A 46 -4.41 19.07 -46.43
CA ASP A 46 -4.55 17.72 -47.01
C ASP A 46 -3.44 16.78 -46.58
N ILE A 47 -2.20 17.27 -46.43
CA ILE A 47 -1.15 16.49 -45.80
C ILE A 47 -1.58 16.05 -44.39
N ASN A 48 -2.11 16.97 -43.58
CA ASN A 48 -2.60 16.67 -42.26
C ASN A 48 -3.79 15.68 -42.27
N ASN A 49 -4.69 15.81 -43.22
CA ASN A 49 -5.83 14.90 -43.38
C ASN A 49 -5.38 13.46 -43.69
N ILE A 50 -4.36 13.31 -44.53
CA ILE A 50 -3.78 11.99 -44.83
C ILE A 50 -3.12 11.41 -43.59
N TYR A 51 -2.32 12.18 -42.84
CA TYR A 51 -1.74 11.76 -41.57
C TYR A 51 -2.81 11.39 -40.52
N ALA A 52 -3.92 12.14 -40.49
CA ALA A 52 -5.01 11.90 -39.55
C ALA A 52 -5.70 10.54 -39.74
N SER A 53 -5.53 9.88 -40.89
CA SER A 53 -5.97 8.49 -41.07
C SER A 53 -5.24 7.48 -40.16
N GLY A 54 -4.03 7.82 -39.70
CA GLY A 54 -3.21 6.97 -38.84
C GLY A 54 -2.44 5.86 -39.55
N LEU A 55 -2.50 5.78 -40.89
CA LEU A 55 -1.94 4.68 -41.68
C LEU A 55 -0.58 5.00 -42.34
N PHE A 56 -0.12 6.22 -42.24
CA PHE A 56 1.08 6.70 -42.97
C PHE A 56 2.11 7.30 -42.03
N SER A 57 3.37 6.93 -42.22
CA SER A 57 4.53 7.51 -41.52
C SER A 57 5.14 8.70 -42.29
N GLY A 58 4.84 8.83 -43.55
CA GLY A 58 5.32 9.91 -44.39
C GLY A 58 4.31 10.30 -45.48
N VAL A 59 4.19 11.61 -45.73
CA VAL A 59 3.40 12.19 -46.84
C VAL A 59 4.17 13.37 -47.42
N LYS A 60 4.40 13.36 -48.71
CA LYS A 60 5.08 14.45 -49.41
C LYS A 60 4.28 14.82 -50.67
N PHE A 61 4.10 16.10 -50.90
CA PHE A 61 3.48 16.64 -52.09
C PHE A 61 4.55 17.28 -52.98
N LYS A 62 4.51 16.95 -54.27
CA LYS A 62 5.35 17.54 -55.31
C LYS A 62 4.45 18.02 -56.43
N ALA A 63 4.66 19.22 -56.89
CA ALA A 63 3.98 19.78 -58.08
C ALA A 63 4.88 19.67 -59.30
N GLU A 64 4.32 19.19 -60.40
CA GLU A 64 4.98 19.13 -61.67
C GLU A 64 4.12 19.85 -62.73
N ASP A 65 4.75 20.63 -63.63
CA ASP A 65 4.03 21.31 -64.71
C ASP A 65 3.47 20.30 -65.71
N GLY A 66 2.19 20.41 -65.99
CA GLY A 66 1.48 19.63 -67.04
C GLY A 66 0.84 20.47 -68.12
N ASN A 67 0.39 19.85 -69.25
CA ASN A 67 -0.16 20.53 -70.38
C ASN A 67 -1.48 21.28 -70.14
N LEU A 68 -2.25 20.86 -69.08
CA LEU A 68 -3.58 21.40 -68.73
C LEU A 68 -3.67 22.00 -67.35
N GLY A 69 -2.53 22.20 -66.67
CA GLY A 69 -2.44 22.62 -65.29
C GLY A 69 -1.33 21.89 -64.57
N VAL A 70 -1.30 21.97 -63.26
CA VAL A 70 -0.27 21.32 -62.45
C VAL A 70 -0.70 19.89 -62.08
N LYS A 71 0.22 18.95 -62.26
CA LYS A 71 0.11 17.57 -61.80
C LYS A 71 0.61 17.50 -60.35
N LEU A 72 -0.23 17.04 -59.46
CA LEU A 72 0.11 16.84 -58.06
C LEU A 72 0.55 15.38 -57.80
N ILE A 73 1.81 15.19 -57.45
CA ILE A 73 2.34 13.89 -57.06
C ILE A 73 2.33 13.83 -55.57
N VAL A 74 1.63 12.82 -55.03
CA VAL A 74 1.48 12.53 -53.59
C VAL A 74 2.26 11.27 -53.26
N THR A 75 3.42 11.41 -52.67
CA THR A 75 4.24 10.27 -52.23
C THR A 75 3.88 9.94 -50.81
N ILE A 76 3.33 8.76 -50.61
CA ILE A 76 2.97 8.23 -49.27
C ILE A 76 3.97 7.17 -48.82
N THR A 77 4.20 7.13 -47.50
CA THR A 77 4.97 6.06 -46.85
C THR A 77 4.05 5.36 -45.88
N PRO A 78 3.46 4.20 -46.24
CA PRO A 78 2.58 3.44 -45.39
C PRO A 78 3.30 2.90 -44.13
N ASN A 79 2.56 2.78 -43.04
CA ASN A 79 3.02 2.01 -41.89
C ASN A 79 3.14 0.52 -42.26
N PRO A 80 4.00 -0.26 -41.60
CA PRO A 80 4.14 -1.70 -41.88
C PRO A 80 2.90 -2.49 -41.44
N ILE A 81 2.79 -3.71 -41.90
CA ILE A 81 1.82 -4.69 -41.38
C ILE A 81 2.19 -5.00 -39.93
N LEU A 82 1.24 -4.81 -39.04
CA LEU A 82 1.44 -5.12 -37.61
C LEU A 82 1.53 -6.64 -37.41
N LYS A 83 2.68 -7.13 -36.98
CA LYS A 83 2.88 -8.56 -36.69
C LYS A 83 2.73 -8.87 -35.21
N LYS A 84 3.30 -8.04 -34.36
CA LYS A 84 3.29 -8.24 -32.91
C LYS A 84 3.54 -6.93 -32.16
N VAL A 85 2.92 -6.81 -31.00
CA VAL A 85 3.22 -5.77 -30.04
C VAL A 85 3.97 -6.40 -28.86
N ILE A 86 5.17 -5.92 -28.58
CA ILE A 86 6.05 -6.47 -27.55
C ILE A 86 6.42 -5.41 -26.53
N ILE A 87 6.58 -5.87 -25.28
CA ILE A 87 7.13 -5.06 -24.20
C ILE A 87 8.59 -5.46 -24.08
N ASP A 88 9.49 -4.54 -24.44
CA ASP A 88 10.95 -4.77 -24.41
C ASP A 88 11.52 -4.45 -23.02
N GLN A 89 10.89 -5.00 -21.97
CA GLN A 89 11.27 -4.81 -20.57
C GLN A 89 11.06 -6.12 -19.81
N GLU A 90 12.04 -6.46 -18.98
CA GLU A 90 11.91 -7.57 -18.05
C GLU A 90 11.10 -7.15 -16.81
N ASN A 91 10.40 -8.10 -16.20
CA ASN A 91 9.71 -7.95 -14.91
C ASN A 91 8.58 -6.92 -14.87
N VAL A 92 7.90 -6.67 -15.99
CA VAL A 92 6.64 -5.91 -15.97
C VAL A 92 5.51 -6.76 -15.40
N ILE A 93 4.56 -6.12 -14.72
CA ILE A 93 3.43 -6.81 -14.07
C ILE A 93 2.42 -7.34 -15.08
N ILE A 94 2.20 -6.60 -16.19
CA ILE A 94 1.24 -7.01 -17.21
C ILE A 94 1.74 -8.23 -17.98
N PRO A 95 0.92 -9.29 -18.11
CA PRO A 95 1.30 -10.44 -18.92
C PRO A 95 1.34 -10.10 -20.42
N GLN A 96 2.35 -10.57 -21.14
CA GLN A 96 2.44 -10.41 -22.60
C GLN A 96 1.20 -10.98 -23.31
N GLU A 97 0.62 -12.07 -22.79
CA GLU A 97 -0.62 -12.67 -23.30
C GLU A 97 -1.80 -11.68 -23.32
N PHE A 98 -1.91 -10.81 -22.31
CA PHE A 98 -2.96 -9.78 -22.28
C PHE A 98 -2.72 -8.72 -23.38
N VAL A 99 -1.48 -8.33 -23.60
CA VAL A 99 -1.10 -7.41 -24.68
C VAL A 99 -1.43 -8.03 -26.04
N ASP A 100 -1.03 -9.27 -26.27
CA ASP A 100 -1.32 -10.00 -27.50
C ASP A 100 -2.83 -10.12 -27.75
N LYS A 101 -3.61 -10.43 -26.73
CA LYS A 101 -5.08 -10.49 -26.81
C LYS A 101 -5.68 -9.12 -27.19
N THR A 102 -5.13 -8.04 -26.64
CA THR A 102 -5.60 -6.67 -26.90
C THR A 102 -5.41 -6.26 -28.35
N PHE A 103 -4.36 -6.73 -29.01
CA PHE A 103 -4.01 -6.38 -30.40
C PHE A 103 -4.29 -7.47 -31.40
N SER A 104 -4.73 -8.66 -31.02
CA SER A 104 -4.86 -9.85 -31.88
C SER A 104 -5.69 -9.63 -33.15
N GLU A 105 -6.75 -8.82 -33.07
CA GLU A 105 -7.62 -8.51 -34.23
C GLU A 105 -6.90 -7.71 -35.31
N TYR A 106 -5.82 -7.01 -34.95
CA TYR A 106 -5.09 -6.11 -35.83
C TYR A 106 -3.78 -6.70 -36.34
N TYR A 107 -3.38 -7.87 -35.86
CA TYR A 107 -2.24 -8.60 -36.39
C TYR A 107 -2.52 -9.05 -37.83
N GLY A 108 -1.57 -8.77 -38.72
CA GLY A 108 -1.71 -9.04 -40.14
C GLY A 108 -2.36 -7.91 -40.96
N THR A 109 -2.74 -6.79 -40.35
CA THR A 109 -3.25 -5.57 -41.00
C THR A 109 -2.24 -4.44 -40.89
N THR A 110 -2.39 -3.43 -41.76
CA THR A 110 -1.55 -2.23 -41.68
C THR A 110 -1.70 -1.54 -40.33
N LEU A 111 -0.58 -1.21 -39.70
CA LEU A 111 -0.57 -0.50 -38.44
C LEU A 111 -1.30 0.85 -38.57
N ASN A 112 -2.41 0.97 -37.84
CA ASN A 112 -3.17 2.20 -37.71
C ASN A 112 -2.91 2.83 -36.35
N LEU A 113 -2.21 3.96 -36.31
CA LEU A 113 -1.84 4.62 -35.04
C LEU A 113 -3.03 5.10 -34.23
N ASN A 114 -4.16 5.43 -34.83
CA ASN A 114 -5.38 5.83 -34.12
C ASN A 114 -5.99 4.64 -33.36
N ILE A 115 -6.06 3.49 -34.01
CA ILE A 115 -6.52 2.24 -33.39
C ILE A 115 -5.53 1.81 -32.31
N PHE A 116 -4.24 1.91 -32.61
CA PHE A 116 -3.18 1.57 -31.65
C PHE A 116 -3.33 2.37 -30.36
N GLN A 117 -3.53 3.70 -30.43
CA GLN A 117 -3.76 4.53 -29.23
C GLN A 117 -5.02 4.14 -28.46
N LYS A 118 -6.10 3.78 -29.15
CA LYS A 118 -7.32 3.27 -28.49
C LYS A 118 -7.05 1.96 -27.74
N ARG A 119 -6.22 1.06 -28.31
CA ARG A 119 -5.85 -0.20 -27.65
C ARG A 119 -4.89 0.01 -26.48
N LEU A 120 -4.01 1.00 -26.56
CA LEU A 120 -3.19 1.40 -25.40
C LEU A 120 -4.06 1.83 -24.20
N SER A 121 -5.22 2.45 -24.46
CA SER A 121 -6.16 2.82 -23.40
C SER A 121 -6.70 1.60 -22.66
N VAL A 122 -6.88 0.45 -23.31
CA VAL A 122 -7.29 -0.82 -22.68
C VAL A 122 -6.19 -1.30 -21.73
N ILE A 123 -4.92 -1.21 -22.12
CA ILE A 123 -3.79 -1.56 -21.26
C ILE A 123 -3.70 -0.61 -20.07
N LYS A 124 -3.88 0.70 -20.26
CA LYS A 124 -3.91 1.69 -19.18
C LYS A 124 -5.01 1.38 -18.16
N GLU A 125 -6.20 1.01 -18.63
CA GLU A 125 -7.32 0.65 -17.74
C GLU A 125 -7.03 -0.64 -16.97
N TRP A 126 -6.36 -1.62 -17.58
CA TRP A 126 -5.93 -2.85 -16.90
C TRP A 126 -5.07 -2.55 -15.67
N TYR A 127 -4.11 -1.62 -15.78
CA TYR A 127 -3.27 -1.18 -14.66
C TYR A 127 -4.09 -0.44 -13.60
N LYS A 128 -4.93 0.48 -14.03
CA LYS A 128 -5.76 1.32 -13.15
C LYS A 128 -6.74 0.50 -12.32
N GLU A 129 -7.45 -0.45 -12.93
CA GLU A 129 -8.39 -1.35 -12.24
C GLU A 129 -7.71 -2.17 -11.15
N ARG A 130 -6.43 -2.46 -11.28
CA ARG A 130 -5.62 -3.22 -10.32
C ARG A 130 -4.89 -2.34 -9.30
N GLY A 131 -5.14 -1.04 -9.33
CA GLY A 131 -4.57 -0.09 -8.38
C GLY A 131 -3.20 0.48 -8.76
N TYR A 132 -2.64 0.12 -9.91
CA TYR A 132 -1.35 0.62 -10.41
C TYR A 132 -1.51 2.00 -11.06
N SER A 133 -1.91 2.99 -10.28
CA SER A 133 -2.33 4.30 -10.77
C SER A 133 -1.21 5.18 -11.33
N LEU A 134 0.05 4.81 -11.11
CA LEU A 134 1.22 5.55 -11.63
C LEU A 134 1.77 4.95 -12.92
N ALA A 135 1.22 3.83 -13.41
CA ALA A 135 1.66 3.22 -14.65
C ALA A 135 1.44 4.15 -15.85
N ARG A 136 2.50 4.41 -16.59
CA ARG A 136 2.50 5.19 -17.83
C ARG A 136 2.90 4.27 -18.97
N ILE A 137 2.10 4.31 -20.03
CA ILE A 137 2.34 3.53 -21.22
C ILE A 137 2.60 4.51 -22.34
N ASN A 138 3.82 4.46 -22.86
CA ASN A 138 4.25 5.25 -23.97
C ASN A 138 4.39 4.32 -25.17
N GLY A 139 3.87 4.76 -26.30
CA GLY A 139 4.01 3.97 -27.51
C GLY A 139 3.24 4.50 -28.71
N PRO A 140 3.61 4.02 -29.88
CA PRO A 140 4.72 3.11 -30.10
C PRO A 140 6.07 3.78 -29.79
N GLU A 141 6.92 3.13 -29.00
CA GLU A 141 8.28 3.63 -28.75
C GLU A 141 9.14 3.43 -29.98
N ARG A 142 9.03 2.23 -30.56
CA ARG A 142 9.74 1.86 -31.75
C ARG A 142 8.88 0.96 -32.65
N ILE A 143 8.84 1.30 -33.93
CA ILE A 143 8.20 0.51 -34.98
C ILE A 143 9.32 -0.08 -35.83
N LEU A 144 9.43 -1.40 -35.86
CA LEU A 144 10.44 -2.12 -36.62
C LEU A 144 9.92 -2.39 -38.04
N ASP A 145 10.82 -2.44 -39.01
CA ASP A 145 10.49 -2.72 -40.40
C ASP A 145 9.84 -4.11 -40.61
N ASN A 146 10.12 -5.04 -39.72
CA ASN A 146 9.51 -6.37 -39.70
C ASN A 146 8.06 -6.39 -39.23
N GLY A 147 7.50 -5.25 -38.80
CA GLY A 147 6.13 -5.12 -38.30
C GLY A 147 5.96 -5.39 -36.79
N GLU A 148 7.03 -5.53 -36.05
CA GLU A 148 6.99 -5.55 -34.58
C GLU A 148 6.96 -4.14 -34.02
N VAL A 149 6.12 -3.89 -33.04
CA VAL A 149 6.00 -2.62 -32.33
C VAL A 149 6.39 -2.79 -30.87
N GLN A 150 7.34 -2.00 -30.44
CA GLN A 150 7.81 -1.98 -29.06
C GLN A 150 7.04 -0.96 -28.22
N LEU A 151 6.59 -1.39 -27.05
CA LEU A 151 5.99 -0.55 -26.02
C LEU A 151 6.97 -0.36 -24.87
N GLN A 152 6.99 0.83 -24.31
CA GLN A 152 7.64 1.11 -23.03
C GLN A 152 6.58 1.36 -21.97
N ILE A 153 6.72 0.66 -20.84
CA ILE A 153 5.82 0.78 -19.70
C ILE A 153 6.62 1.23 -18.49
N GLU A 154 6.31 2.41 -18.00
CA GLU A 154 6.83 2.92 -16.73
C GLU A 154 5.79 2.62 -15.65
N GLU A 155 6.00 1.57 -14.86
CA GLU A 155 5.01 1.11 -13.87
C GLU A 155 4.98 1.95 -12.60
N GLY A 156 6.01 2.76 -12.34
CA GLY A 156 6.14 3.58 -11.15
C GLY A 156 6.64 2.78 -9.95
N LEU A 157 7.94 2.47 -9.93
CA LEU A 157 8.57 1.77 -8.81
C LEU A 157 8.69 2.67 -7.58
N VAL A 158 8.45 2.11 -6.41
CA VAL A 158 8.70 2.79 -5.14
C VAL A 158 10.21 2.82 -4.89
N SER A 159 10.82 4.02 -4.87
CA SER A 159 12.25 4.15 -4.57
C SER A 159 12.52 4.11 -3.07
N GLN A 160 11.70 4.82 -2.29
CA GLN A 160 11.81 4.86 -0.83
C GLN A 160 10.50 5.30 -0.17
N ILE A 161 10.37 4.96 1.10
CA ILE A 161 9.30 5.45 1.98
C ILE A 161 9.96 6.34 3.04
N LYS A 162 9.65 7.64 2.97
CA LYS A 162 10.07 8.64 3.96
C LYS A 162 9.00 8.78 5.03
N ILE A 163 9.42 8.74 6.29
CA ILE A 163 8.56 8.97 7.44
C ILE A 163 8.97 10.29 8.07
N ARG A 164 8.01 11.20 8.20
CA ARG A 164 8.17 12.47 8.90
C ARG A 164 7.12 12.56 10.00
N PHE A 165 7.50 13.12 11.13
CA PHE A 165 6.58 13.34 12.24
C PHE A 165 6.17 14.80 12.25
N ILE A 166 4.87 15.03 12.44
CA ILE A 166 4.27 16.36 12.53
C ILE A 166 3.56 16.53 13.89
N ASP A 167 3.46 17.75 14.34
CA ASP A 167 2.68 18.11 15.53
C ASP A 167 1.22 18.44 15.17
N ALA A 168 0.46 18.90 16.17
CA ALA A 168 -0.94 19.30 15.99
C ALA A 168 -1.14 20.50 15.06
N ASN A 169 -0.10 21.31 14.84
CA ASN A 169 -0.09 22.46 13.93
C ASN A 169 0.46 22.11 12.55
N GLU A 170 0.69 20.81 12.28
CA GLU A 170 1.30 20.29 11.05
C GLU A 170 2.77 20.71 10.85
N GLU A 171 3.44 21.17 11.90
CA GLU A 171 4.85 21.51 11.85
C GLU A 171 5.73 20.28 12.03
N LEU A 172 6.84 20.23 11.28
CA LEU A 172 7.76 19.10 11.31
C LEU A 172 8.48 18.99 12.66
N ARG A 173 8.44 17.81 13.24
CA ARG A 173 9.19 17.45 14.44
C ARG A 173 10.51 16.77 14.06
N LYS A 174 11.57 17.04 14.80
CA LYS A 174 12.87 16.40 14.59
C LYS A 174 12.83 14.87 14.76
N ARG A 175 11.99 14.38 15.68
CA ARG A 175 11.81 12.94 15.97
C ARG A 175 10.41 12.67 16.46
N GLY A 176 9.87 11.51 16.09
CA GLY A 176 8.71 10.92 16.71
C GLY A 176 9.09 10.05 17.91
N LYS A 177 8.09 9.68 18.70
CA LYS A 177 8.19 8.66 19.76
C LYS A 177 8.33 7.27 19.15
N THR A 178 7.49 6.97 18.14
CA THR A 178 7.43 5.68 17.47
C THR A 178 8.64 5.47 16.57
N LYS A 179 9.25 4.29 16.66
CA LYS A 179 10.36 3.92 15.80
C LYS A 179 9.89 3.67 14.37
N GLU A 180 10.62 4.15 13.37
CA GLU A 180 10.25 3.98 11.95
C GLU A 180 10.03 2.52 11.53
N TRP A 181 10.82 1.60 12.06
CA TRP A 181 10.67 0.18 11.74
C TRP A 181 9.33 -0.40 12.23
N VAL A 182 8.71 0.18 13.29
CA VAL A 182 7.36 -0.19 13.77
C VAL A 182 6.32 0.19 12.73
N ILE A 183 6.47 1.36 12.11
CA ILE A 183 5.58 1.82 11.05
C ILE A 183 5.76 0.96 9.80
N LYS A 184 6.99 0.79 9.35
CA LYS A 184 7.32 0.03 8.13
C LYS A 184 6.89 -1.43 8.19
N ARG A 185 6.98 -2.08 9.36
CA ARG A 185 6.56 -3.49 9.51
C ARG A 185 5.05 -3.70 9.34
N GLU A 186 4.25 -2.65 9.54
CA GLU A 186 2.80 -2.72 9.38
C GLU A 186 2.35 -2.49 7.93
N MET A 187 3.28 -2.16 7.03
CA MET A 187 3.01 -1.86 5.62
C MET A 187 3.38 -3.04 4.71
N LYS A 188 2.57 -3.25 3.68
CA LYS A 188 2.88 -4.14 2.55
C LYS A 188 3.67 -3.43 1.46
N THR A 189 3.46 -2.14 1.29
CA THR A 189 4.22 -1.33 0.36
C THR A 189 5.67 -1.27 0.80
N ILE A 190 6.58 -1.72 -0.04
CA ILE A 190 8.02 -1.72 0.22
C ILE A 190 8.80 -1.11 -0.95
N PRO A 191 9.96 -0.51 -0.69
CA PRO A 191 10.86 -0.05 -1.75
C PRO A 191 11.25 -1.18 -2.70
N GLY A 192 11.34 -0.86 -4.01
CA GLY A 192 11.68 -1.82 -5.06
C GLY A 192 10.47 -2.48 -5.74
N GLU A 193 9.28 -2.37 -5.16
CA GLU A 193 8.04 -2.86 -5.78
C GLU A 193 7.31 -1.75 -6.54
N VAL A 194 6.42 -2.18 -7.44
CA VAL A 194 5.56 -1.25 -8.19
C VAL A 194 4.54 -0.62 -7.24
N PHE A 195 4.39 0.69 -7.34
CA PHE A 195 3.39 1.43 -6.55
C PHE A 195 1.98 0.93 -6.83
N ASN A 196 1.27 0.59 -5.77
CA ASN A 196 -0.13 0.21 -5.83
C ASN A 196 -0.94 1.04 -4.82
N ARG A 197 -1.89 1.84 -5.34
CA ARG A 197 -2.72 2.73 -4.53
C ARG A 197 -3.59 1.97 -3.53
N VAL A 198 -4.19 0.85 -3.95
CA VAL A 198 -5.08 0.05 -3.09
C VAL A 198 -4.29 -0.57 -1.94
N THR A 199 -3.07 -1.05 -2.21
CA THR A 199 -2.17 -1.56 -1.17
C THR A 199 -1.79 -0.46 -0.18
N LEU A 200 -1.41 0.72 -0.67
CA LEU A 200 -1.06 1.85 0.20
C LEU A 200 -2.24 2.32 1.05
N GLU A 201 -3.45 2.40 0.50
CA GLU A 201 -4.67 2.71 1.27
C GLU A 201 -4.93 1.68 2.38
N SER A 202 -4.68 0.40 2.10
CA SER A 202 -4.77 -0.67 3.10
C SER A 202 -3.70 -0.53 4.18
N ASP A 203 -2.48 -0.15 3.81
CA ASP A 203 -1.40 0.14 4.75
C ASP A 203 -1.76 1.29 5.69
N ILE A 204 -2.31 2.38 5.16
CA ILE A 204 -2.76 3.52 5.98
C ILE A 204 -3.86 3.09 6.96
N LYS A 205 -4.86 2.33 6.51
CA LYS A 205 -5.89 1.77 7.40
C LYS A 205 -5.27 0.88 8.48
N ARG A 206 -4.25 0.12 8.14
CA ARG A 206 -3.52 -0.72 9.10
C ARG A 206 -2.79 0.12 10.13
N LEU A 207 -2.12 1.20 9.73
CA LEU A 207 -1.45 2.11 10.66
C LEU A 207 -2.45 2.74 11.64
N TYR A 208 -3.61 3.19 11.18
CA TYR A 208 -4.67 3.69 12.08
C TYR A 208 -5.16 2.61 13.06
N SER A 209 -5.26 1.36 12.63
CA SER A 209 -5.71 0.26 13.49
C SER A 209 -4.75 -0.06 14.65
N THR A 210 -3.52 0.43 14.60
CA THR A 210 -2.57 0.31 15.72
C THR A 210 -2.89 1.23 16.89
N SER A 211 -3.75 2.24 16.68
CA SER A 211 -4.07 3.29 17.67
C SER A 211 -2.85 4.06 18.18
N LEU A 212 -1.80 4.14 17.39
CA LEU A 212 -0.58 4.90 17.69
C LEU A 212 -0.58 6.29 17.05
N PHE A 213 -1.45 6.52 16.06
CA PHE A 213 -1.45 7.70 15.21
C PHE A 213 -2.82 8.35 15.16
N ASN A 214 -2.84 9.69 15.26
CA ASN A 214 -4.03 10.51 15.05
C ASN A 214 -4.27 10.75 13.56
N ASP A 215 -3.18 10.98 12.81
CA ASP A 215 -3.26 11.27 11.39
C ASP A 215 -2.04 10.72 10.65
N VAL A 216 -2.28 10.27 9.41
CA VAL A 216 -1.25 9.79 8.48
C VAL A 216 -1.55 10.39 7.11
N LYS A 217 -0.83 11.44 6.75
CA LYS A 217 -0.94 12.08 5.44
C LYS A 217 0.08 11.49 4.48
N VAL A 218 -0.36 11.23 3.26
CA VAL A 218 0.48 10.65 2.20
C VAL A 218 0.71 11.67 1.12
N SER A 219 1.95 11.83 0.71
CA SER A 219 2.32 12.55 -0.50
C SER A 219 3.26 11.73 -1.37
N LEU A 220 3.12 11.89 -2.68
CA LEU A 220 3.95 11.23 -3.68
C LEU A 220 4.78 12.28 -4.40
N SER A 221 6.06 12.01 -4.57
CA SER A 221 6.97 12.85 -5.33
C SER A 221 7.86 12.01 -6.24
N PRO A 222 8.25 12.52 -7.42
CA PRO A 222 9.19 11.82 -8.27
C PRO A 222 10.55 11.70 -7.57
N ASP A 223 11.26 10.61 -7.85
CA ASP A 223 12.63 10.43 -7.37
C ASP A 223 13.56 11.39 -8.13
N PRO A 224 14.44 12.15 -7.46
CA PRO A 224 15.36 13.09 -8.11
C PRO A 224 16.36 12.43 -9.07
N ILE A 225 16.66 11.14 -8.87
CA ILE A 225 17.63 10.38 -9.66
C ILE A 225 16.96 9.69 -10.85
N SER A 226 15.71 9.24 -10.69
CA SER A 226 14.98 8.50 -11.71
C SER A 226 13.51 8.91 -11.71
N SER A 227 13.08 9.57 -12.80
CA SER A 227 11.67 10.02 -12.95
C SER A 227 10.66 8.87 -13.04
N GLU A 228 11.12 7.64 -13.30
CA GLU A 228 10.31 6.43 -13.34
C GLU A 228 9.98 5.90 -11.93
N LYS A 229 10.68 6.41 -10.92
CA LYS A 229 10.49 6.00 -9.52
C LYS A 229 9.76 7.07 -8.72
N VAL A 230 9.05 6.61 -7.69
CA VAL A 230 8.28 7.47 -6.79
C VAL A 230 8.77 7.35 -5.36
N ILE A 231 8.83 8.49 -4.68
CA ILE A 231 9.05 8.56 -3.23
C ILE A 231 7.70 8.73 -2.56
N ILE A 232 7.40 7.84 -1.62
CA ILE A 232 6.23 7.95 -0.75
C ILE A 232 6.66 8.65 0.52
N THR A 233 6.02 9.77 0.85
CA THR A 233 6.26 10.47 2.11
C THR A 233 5.03 10.34 2.99
N LEU A 234 5.23 9.85 4.23
CA LEU A 234 4.21 9.73 5.25
C LEU A 234 4.45 10.82 6.30
N ASP A 235 3.53 11.77 6.42
CA ASP A 235 3.50 12.76 7.48
C ASP A 235 2.58 12.26 8.59
N ILE A 236 3.17 11.90 9.73
CA ILE A 236 2.51 11.17 10.79
C ILE A 236 2.36 12.05 12.03
N SER A 237 1.12 12.22 12.48
CA SER A 237 0.79 12.80 13.77
C SER A 237 0.56 11.68 14.79
N GLU A 238 1.38 11.65 15.84
CA GLU A 238 1.31 10.60 16.87
C GLU A 238 0.19 10.88 17.88
N GLN A 239 -0.47 9.80 18.31
CA GLN A 239 -1.48 9.85 19.37
C GLN A 239 -0.83 9.83 20.76
N ARG A 240 -1.52 10.37 21.74
CA ARG A 240 -1.19 10.14 23.15
C ARG A 240 -1.52 8.70 23.52
N THR A 241 -0.52 7.95 23.93
CA THR A 241 -0.62 6.50 24.19
C THR A 241 -0.61 6.14 25.67
N GLY A 242 -0.32 7.12 26.53
CA GLY A 242 -0.38 6.99 28.00
C GLY A 242 -1.75 7.31 28.56
N SER A 243 -2.25 6.51 29.48
CA SER A 243 -3.48 6.76 30.23
C SER A 243 -3.30 6.46 31.70
N LEU A 244 -3.96 7.25 32.55
CA LEU A 244 -4.07 7.05 33.97
C LEU A 244 -5.56 6.94 34.32
N ASN A 245 -5.93 5.91 35.03
CA ASN A 245 -7.29 5.70 35.52
C ASN A 245 -7.29 5.44 37.00
N GLY A 246 -8.36 5.84 37.67
CA GLY A 246 -8.56 5.61 39.10
C GLY A 246 -10.04 5.41 39.43
N GLY A 247 -10.32 4.71 40.46
CA GLY A 247 -11.70 4.44 40.90
C GLY A 247 -11.78 3.95 42.35
N LEU A 248 -12.96 4.09 42.89
CA LEU A 248 -13.35 3.53 44.19
C LEU A 248 -14.49 2.55 43.96
N GLY A 249 -14.50 1.45 44.70
CA GLY A 249 -15.53 0.44 44.58
C GLY A 249 -15.70 -0.42 45.81
N PHE A 250 -16.66 -1.31 45.72
CA PHE A 250 -16.91 -2.35 46.73
C PHE A 250 -17.10 -3.69 46.02
N SER A 251 -16.47 -4.70 46.56
CA SER A 251 -16.71 -6.10 46.16
C SER A 251 -16.67 -7.04 47.37
N ASN A 252 -17.33 -8.19 47.24
CA ASN A 252 -17.29 -9.19 48.33
C ASN A 252 -15.88 -9.74 48.57
N ALA A 253 -15.00 -9.75 47.55
CA ALA A 253 -13.64 -10.26 47.68
C ALA A 253 -12.65 -9.23 48.25
N SER A 254 -12.82 -7.96 47.93
CA SER A 254 -11.87 -6.88 48.28
C SER A 254 -12.36 -5.99 49.41
N GLY A 255 -13.66 -6.06 49.80
CA GLY A 255 -14.30 -5.06 50.64
C GLY A 255 -14.42 -3.72 49.87
N ILE A 256 -14.24 -2.62 50.57
CA ILE A 256 -14.05 -1.29 49.96
C ILE A 256 -12.64 -1.25 49.36
N PHE A 257 -12.51 -0.80 48.13
CA PHE A 257 -11.21 -0.72 47.45
C PHE A 257 -11.03 0.57 46.65
N ALA A 258 -9.79 0.96 46.53
CA ALA A 258 -9.31 2.00 45.60
C ALA A 258 -8.44 1.34 44.52
N GLN A 259 -8.69 1.68 43.25
CA GLN A 259 -7.93 1.19 42.14
C GLN A 259 -7.21 2.32 41.44
N LEU A 260 -5.96 2.10 41.07
CA LEU A 260 -5.13 2.97 40.25
C LEU A 260 -4.54 2.15 39.14
N GLY A 261 -4.68 2.62 37.88
CA GLY A 261 -4.11 1.98 36.71
C GLY A 261 -3.34 2.98 35.86
N PHE A 262 -2.15 2.60 35.47
CA PHE A 262 -1.36 3.30 34.47
C PHE A 262 -1.13 2.39 33.28
N LYS A 263 -1.36 2.90 32.05
CA LYS A 263 -1.11 2.16 30.83
C LYS A 263 -0.39 3.05 29.81
N GLU A 264 0.64 2.51 29.17
CA GLU A 264 1.35 3.10 28.06
C GLU A 264 1.33 2.11 26.88
N SER A 265 0.70 2.47 25.76
CA SER A 265 0.54 1.58 24.60
C SER A 265 1.67 1.68 23.57
N ASN A 266 2.64 2.58 23.79
CA ASN A 266 3.82 2.75 22.93
C ASN A 266 5.11 2.89 23.73
N THR A 267 5.34 1.98 24.65
CA THR A 267 6.53 1.98 25.49
C THR A 267 7.80 1.94 24.65
N PHE A 268 8.71 2.87 24.90
CA PHE A 268 9.95 3.08 24.15
C PHE A 268 9.78 3.30 22.62
N GLY A 269 8.56 3.63 22.18
CA GLY A 269 8.26 3.79 20.76
C GLY A 269 8.26 2.49 19.96
N ARG A 270 8.11 1.35 20.62
CA ARG A 270 8.15 0.01 20.02
C ARG A 270 6.77 -0.62 19.79
N ALA A 271 5.69 0.14 20.02
CA ALA A 271 4.32 -0.36 20.07
C ALA A 271 4.12 -1.42 21.17
N TRP A 272 4.94 -1.43 22.20
CA TRP A 272 4.73 -2.26 23.37
C TRP A 272 3.68 -1.64 24.28
N SER A 273 2.81 -2.45 24.83
CA SER A 273 1.86 -2.01 25.86
C SER A 273 2.39 -2.42 27.24
N SER A 274 2.63 -1.43 28.11
CA SER A 274 2.99 -1.65 29.49
C SER A 274 1.85 -1.18 30.38
N SER A 275 1.50 -1.94 31.41
CA SER A 275 0.54 -1.53 32.42
C SER A 275 1.03 -1.79 33.82
N LEU A 276 0.64 -0.90 34.72
CA LEU A 276 0.78 -1.06 36.18
C LEU A 276 -0.60 -0.85 36.77
N ASP A 277 -1.17 -1.89 37.37
CA ASP A 277 -2.46 -1.89 38.01
C ASP A 277 -2.27 -2.16 39.52
N VAL A 278 -2.81 -1.28 40.35
CA VAL A 278 -2.76 -1.38 41.78
C VAL A 278 -4.17 -1.30 42.33
N ASN A 279 -4.53 -2.27 43.16
CA ASN A 279 -5.79 -2.32 43.85
C ASN A 279 -5.51 -2.40 45.36
N PHE A 280 -5.95 -1.40 46.10
CA PHE A 280 -5.87 -1.32 47.56
C PHE A 280 -7.25 -1.58 48.13
N GLY A 281 -7.50 -2.82 48.54
CA GLY A 281 -8.75 -3.20 49.17
C GLY A 281 -8.59 -3.57 50.63
N GLU A 282 -9.70 -3.57 51.35
CA GLU A 282 -9.76 -3.93 52.76
C GLU A 282 -9.29 -5.39 53.01
N TYR A 283 -9.66 -6.30 52.08
CA TYR A 283 -9.33 -7.72 52.20
C TYR A 283 -8.37 -8.21 51.13
N LEU A 284 -8.21 -7.48 50.04
CA LEU A 284 -7.36 -7.88 48.93
C LEU A 284 -6.60 -6.68 48.36
N THR A 285 -5.29 -6.71 48.49
CA THR A 285 -4.40 -5.73 47.83
C THR A 285 -3.62 -6.44 46.73
N THR A 286 -3.62 -5.88 45.55
CA THR A 286 -2.90 -6.43 44.37
C THR A 286 -2.06 -5.40 43.67
N TYR A 287 -0.89 -5.81 43.23
CA TYR A 287 0.01 -5.06 42.35
C TYR A 287 0.27 -5.94 41.13
N ASN A 288 0.02 -5.46 39.97
CA ASN A 288 0.25 -6.18 38.74
C ASN A 288 0.97 -5.28 37.71
N PHE A 289 2.11 -5.74 37.25
CA PHE A 289 2.86 -5.12 36.19
C PHE A 289 2.89 -6.05 35.00
N SER A 290 2.54 -5.55 33.80
CA SER A 290 2.56 -6.34 32.57
C SER A 290 3.18 -5.61 31.41
N ILE A 291 3.80 -6.38 30.52
CA ILE A 291 4.32 -5.92 29.22
C ILE A 291 3.76 -6.84 28.15
N PHE A 292 3.32 -6.23 27.06
CA PHE A 292 2.85 -6.94 25.88
C PHE A 292 3.54 -6.35 24.63
N ASP A 293 4.29 -7.19 23.92
CA ASP A 293 4.83 -6.90 22.60
C ASP A 293 3.92 -7.58 21.55
N PRO A 294 3.18 -6.83 20.74
CA PRO A 294 2.26 -7.43 19.76
C PRO A 294 2.97 -8.12 18.58
N TRP A 295 4.25 -7.81 18.39
CA TRP A 295 5.04 -8.38 17.30
C TRP A 295 6.54 -8.25 17.58
N ILE A 296 7.16 -9.36 17.98
CA ILE A 296 8.60 -9.44 18.25
C ILE A 296 9.38 -8.98 17.01
N LYS A 297 10.28 -8.05 17.23
CA LYS A 297 11.09 -7.48 16.14
C LYS A 297 11.87 -8.58 15.39
N GLY A 298 11.69 -8.60 14.06
CA GLY A 298 12.38 -9.56 13.18
C GLY A 298 11.66 -10.91 13.01
N ASP A 299 10.57 -11.14 13.73
CA ASP A 299 9.76 -12.36 13.53
C ASP A 299 8.77 -12.18 12.38
N LYS A 300 8.93 -12.97 11.32
CA LYS A 300 8.07 -12.92 10.13
C LYS A 300 6.64 -13.44 10.38
N TYR A 301 6.42 -14.21 11.45
CA TYR A 301 5.12 -14.82 11.75
C TYR A 301 4.26 -13.99 12.72
N ARG A 302 4.73 -12.80 13.11
CA ARG A 302 4.04 -11.90 14.06
C ARG A 302 3.76 -12.53 15.40
N THR A 303 4.71 -13.26 15.94
CA THR A 303 4.61 -13.78 17.30
C THR A 303 4.54 -12.63 18.29
N ALA A 304 3.51 -12.59 19.09
CA ALA A 304 3.39 -11.68 20.22
C ALA A 304 4.04 -12.29 21.48
N PHE A 305 4.53 -11.42 22.34
CA PHE A 305 5.10 -11.78 23.63
C PHE A 305 4.37 -11.04 24.75
N ARG A 306 3.98 -11.75 25.79
CA ARG A 306 3.38 -11.16 26.99
C ARG A 306 4.13 -11.66 28.20
N THR A 307 4.37 -10.78 29.17
CA THR A 307 4.89 -11.11 30.48
C THR A 307 4.17 -10.30 31.55
N ASN A 308 4.04 -10.86 32.74
CA ASN A 308 3.51 -10.17 33.89
C ASN A 308 4.18 -10.65 35.18
N ILE A 309 4.22 -9.74 36.15
CA ILE A 309 4.64 -10.01 37.51
C ILE A 309 3.56 -9.42 38.43
N PHE A 310 3.15 -10.17 39.42
CA PHE A 310 2.14 -9.72 40.38
C PHE A 310 2.47 -10.09 41.80
N LEU A 311 2.01 -9.24 42.72
CA LEU A 311 1.99 -9.47 44.14
C LEU A 311 0.56 -9.26 44.64
N SER A 312 0.05 -10.22 45.40
CA SER A 312 -1.29 -10.15 45.98
C SER A 312 -1.23 -10.49 47.46
N ARG A 313 -1.87 -9.66 48.27
CA ARG A 313 -2.08 -9.91 49.71
C ARG A 313 -3.56 -10.07 49.96
N ASN A 314 -3.95 -11.21 50.44
CA ASN A 314 -5.34 -11.58 50.70
C ASN A 314 -5.54 -11.93 52.18
N TYR A 315 -6.57 -11.34 52.77
CA TYR A 315 -7.07 -11.67 54.11
C TYR A 315 -8.30 -12.60 53.95
N PRO A 316 -8.15 -13.93 54.08
CA PRO A 316 -9.24 -14.86 53.79
C PRO A 316 -10.31 -14.79 54.87
N ARG A 317 -11.50 -14.29 54.50
CA ARG A 317 -12.64 -14.16 55.41
C ARG A 317 -13.27 -15.49 55.81
N GLU A 318 -13.07 -16.51 55.03
CA GLU A 318 -13.64 -17.85 55.20
C GLU A 318 -13.08 -18.58 56.42
N PHE A 319 -11.94 -18.14 56.93
CA PHE A 319 -11.28 -18.72 58.10
C PHE A 319 -11.35 -17.82 59.35
N SER A 320 -12.21 -16.83 59.34
CA SER A 320 -12.39 -15.87 60.41
C SER A 320 -13.62 -16.24 61.23
N SER A 321 -13.46 -16.44 62.54
CA SER A 321 -14.58 -16.75 63.43
C SER A 321 -15.46 -15.53 63.72
N ASP A 322 -14.97 -14.32 63.53
CA ASP A 322 -15.69 -13.05 63.77
C ASP A 322 -16.12 -12.31 62.49
N GLY A 323 -15.87 -12.87 61.32
CA GLY A 323 -16.17 -12.25 60.02
C GLY A 323 -15.19 -11.17 59.61
N ASN A 324 -14.15 -10.86 60.36
CA ASN A 324 -13.19 -9.79 60.12
C ASN A 324 -11.87 -10.23 59.43
N GLY A 325 -11.78 -11.48 59.00
CA GLY A 325 -10.60 -11.99 58.28
C GLY A 325 -9.41 -12.36 59.17
N LYS A 326 -9.60 -12.44 60.49
CA LYS A 326 -8.56 -12.90 61.41
C LYS A 326 -8.59 -14.40 61.51
N LEU A 327 -7.48 -15.06 61.17
CA LEU A 327 -7.26 -16.49 61.41
C LEU A 327 -6.67 -16.68 62.81
N TYR A 328 -7.17 -17.67 63.49
CA TYR A 328 -6.53 -18.09 64.73
C TYR A 328 -5.26 -18.86 64.42
N ALA A 329 -4.13 -18.49 65.03
CA ALA A 329 -2.92 -19.30 64.97
C ALA A 329 -3.17 -20.68 65.50
N VAL A 330 -2.89 -21.73 64.74
CA VAL A 330 -3.11 -23.14 65.12
C VAL A 330 -2.00 -23.65 66.06
N ASP A 331 -1.00 -22.83 66.38
CA ASP A 331 0.21 -23.28 67.07
C ASP A 331 0.07 -23.51 68.59
N ASP A 332 -1.09 -23.22 69.18
CA ASP A 332 -1.24 -23.43 70.65
C ASP A 332 -2.58 -24.09 70.99
N LEU A 333 -2.70 -25.36 70.62
CA LEU A 333 -3.79 -26.22 71.16
C LEU A 333 -3.78 -26.38 72.64
N ASN A 334 -2.79 -25.84 73.39
CA ASN A 334 -2.62 -25.94 74.84
C ASN A 334 -2.63 -24.62 75.63
N SER A 335 -2.79 -23.46 74.95
CA SER A 335 -2.87 -22.17 75.67
C SER A 335 -4.31 -21.80 75.97
N THR A 336 -4.64 -21.72 77.27
CA THR A 336 -5.93 -21.27 77.81
C THR A 336 -6.11 -19.74 77.81
N SER A 337 -5.29 -18.98 77.10
CA SER A 337 -5.42 -17.53 77.01
C SER A 337 -5.95 -17.10 75.63
N ALA A 338 -7.18 -16.56 75.65
CA ALA A 338 -7.97 -16.15 74.48
C ALA A 338 -7.51 -14.86 73.78
N ASP A 339 -6.26 -14.41 74.02
CA ASP A 339 -5.85 -13.04 73.63
C ASP A 339 -4.78 -12.93 72.53
N THR A 340 -4.42 -14.00 71.81
CA THR A 340 -3.45 -13.90 70.71
C THR A 340 -4.12 -14.17 69.40
N PHE A 341 -4.81 -13.17 68.92
CA PHE A 341 -5.33 -13.16 67.51
C PHE A 341 -4.22 -12.71 66.55
N SER A 342 -3.57 -13.64 65.90
CA SER A 342 -2.75 -13.30 64.75
C SER A 342 -3.61 -13.32 63.46
N SER A 343 -3.60 -12.25 62.72
CA SER A 343 -4.23 -12.22 61.42
C SER A 343 -3.30 -12.91 60.44
N VAL A 344 -3.76 -13.96 59.78
CA VAL A 344 -2.98 -14.63 58.73
C VAL A 344 -3.26 -13.97 57.38
N VAL A 345 -2.20 -13.54 56.74
CA VAL A 345 -2.24 -12.96 55.42
C VAL A 345 -1.66 -13.96 54.42
N LEU A 346 -2.41 -14.24 53.36
CA LEU A 346 -1.90 -14.98 52.22
C LEU A 346 -1.21 -14.00 51.26
N GLU A 347 0.11 -14.03 51.24
CA GLU A 347 0.88 -13.30 50.22
C GLU A 347 1.16 -14.24 49.06
N THR A 348 0.78 -13.81 47.86
CA THR A 348 1.02 -14.53 46.63
C THR A 348 1.89 -13.68 45.72
N PHE A 349 3.08 -14.17 45.42
CA PHE A 349 3.95 -13.61 44.39
C PHE A 349 3.97 -14.54 43.21
N GLY A 350 3.88 -13.98 42.02
CA GLY A 350 3.90 -14.79 40.82
C GLY A 350 4.14 -13.98 39.56
N GLY A 351 4.19 -14.69 38.47
CA GLY A 351 4.38 -14.10 37.15
C GLY A 351 4.51 -15.16 36.09
N GLY A 352 4.71 -14.69 34.86
CA GLY A 352 4.87 -15.62 33.79
C GLY A 352 5.11 -14.90 32.46
N PHE A 353 5.30 -15.71 31.45
CA PHE A 353 5.40 -15.23 30.07
C PHE A 353 4.64 -16.14 29.10
N THR A 354 4.19 -15.58 28.01
CA THR A 354 3.45 -16.30 26.97
C THR A 354 3.84 -15.77 25.62
N PHE A 355 4.12 -16.67 24.69
CA PHE A 355 4.22 -16.40 23.27
C PHE A 355 2.92 -16.78 22.59
N LEU A 356 2.45 -15.93 21.68
CA LEU A 356 1.20 -16.12 20.94
C LEU A 356 1.46 -15.88 19.45
N ARG A 357 1.17 -16.89 18.61
CA ARG A 357 1.39 -16.83 17.17
C ARG A 357 0.08 -17.05 16.42
N PRO A 358 -0.37 -16.09 15.58
CA PRO A 358 -1.49 -16.32 14.66
C PRO A 358 -1.08 -17.26 13.53
N LEU A 359 -2.00 -18.14 13.09
CA LEU A 359 -1.73 -19.10 12.02
C LEU A 359 -2.17 -18.52 10.66
N ASN A 360 -1.66 -17.36 10.31
CA ASN A 360 -1.95 -16.65 9.05
C ASN A 360 -0.68 -16.39 8.20
N GLY A 361 0.42 -17.07 8.52
CA GLY A 361 1.71 -16.85 7.86
C GLY A 361 2.39 -15.53 8.20
N GLY A 362 1.88 -14.79 9.21
CA GLY A 362 2.41 -13.47 9.60
C GLY A 362 1.80 -12.29 8.82
N ASP A 363 0.86 -12.54 7.91
CA ASP A 363 0.19 -11.47 7.16
C ASP A 363 -0.85 -10.74 8.04
N PRO A 364 -0.63 -9.44 8.38
CA PRO A 364 -1.56 -8.68 9.22
C PRO A 364 -2.92 -8.43 8.57
N PHE A 365 -3.00 -8.55 7.25
CA PHE A 365 -4.21 -8.32 6.46
C PHE A 365 -5.05 -9.58 6.30
N LYS A 366 -4.47 -10.76 6.59
CA LYS A 366 -5.16 -12.04 6.54
C LYS A 366 -5.70 -12.41 7.92
N LYS A 367 -7.02 -12.36 8.08
CA LYS A 367 -7.68 -12.79 9.31
C LYS A 367 -7.55 -14.31 9.50
N THR A 368 -7.30 -14.74 10.73
CA THR A 368 -7.34 -16.14 11.13
C THR A 368 -7.98 -16.28 12.51
N PRO A 369 -8.88 -17.24 12.71
CA PRO A 369 -9.39 -17.57 14.04
C PRO A 369 -8.40 -18.39 14.87
N TRP A 370 -7.40 -19.00 14.23
CA TRP A 370 -6.47 -19.92 14.86
C TRP A 370 -5.21 -19.22 15.36
N LYS A 371 -4.87 -19.48 16.61
CA LYS A 371 -3.64 -18.99 17.24
C LYS A 371 -3.05 -20.12 18.07
N VAL A 372 -1.73 -20.21 18.10
CA VAL A 372 -0.98 -21.11 19.01
C VAL A 372 -0.32 -20.28 20.07
N SER A 373 -0.44 -20.72 21.33
CA SER A 373 0.24 -20.08 22.45
C SER A 373 1.03 -21.10 23.27
N THR A 374 2.16 -20.67 23.79
CA THR A 374 2.98 -21.41 24.74
C THR A 374 3.52 -20.44 25.79
N GLY A 375 3.64 -20.90 27.03
CA GLY A 375 4.13 -20.05 28.10
C GLY A 375 4.40 -20.82 29.37
N MET A 376 4.96 -20.13 30.33
CA MET A 376 5.21 -20.62 31.68
C MET A 376 4.72 -19.60 32.69
N ASN A 377 4.14 -20.12 33.76
CA ASN A 377 3.72 -19.33 34.93
C ASN A 377 4.32 -19.94 36.19
N PHE A 378 4.70 -19.09 37.15
CA PHE A 378 5.10 -19.49 38.46
C PHE A 378 4.25 -18.75 39.50
N LYS A 379 4.04 -19.37 40.63
CA LYS A 379 3.29 -18.81 41.74
C LYS A 379 3.86 -19.35 43.04
N GLU A 380 4.21 -18.46 43.96
CA GLU A 380 4.60 -18.76 45.32
C GLU A 380 3.55 -18.20 46.26
N VAL A 381 3.13 -18.99 47.22
CA VAL A 381 2.15 -18.58 48.24
C VAL A 381 2.80 -18.72 49.62
N LYS A 382 2.79 -17.64 50.35
CA LYS A 382 3.32 -17.58 51.72
C LYS A 382 2.22 -17.18 52.69
N LEU A 383 2.27 -17.76 53.85
CA LEU A 383 1.52 -17.28 55.02
C LEU A 383 2.40 -16.30 55.77
N ILE A 384 1.90 -15.11 56.03
CA ILE A 384 2.61 -14.06 56.75
C ILE A 384 1.78 -13.68 57.95
N ASP A 385 2.43 -13.68 59.15
CA ASP A 385 1.85 -13.11 60.36
C ASP A 385 1.97 -11.57 60.27
N SER A 386 0.88 -10.87 60.52
CA SER A 386 0.85 -9.40 60.51
C SER A 386 0.90 -8.81 61.89
#